data_d3043502794b6d8db95ee7b18d0a6913
#
_entry.id   d3043502794b6d8db95ee7b18d0a6913
#
_cell.length_a   1.000
_cell.length_b   1.000
_cell.length_c   1.000
_cell.angle_alpha   90.00
_cell.angle_beta   90.00
_cell.angle_gamma   90.00
#
_symmetry.space_group_name_H-M   'P 1'
#
loop_
_entity.id
_entity.type
_entity.pdbx_description
1 polymer ?
#
loop_
_entity_poly.entity_id
_entity_poly.type
_entity_poly.pdbx_seq_one_letter_code
_entity_poly.pdbx_strand_id
1 'polypeptide(L)'
;MVTEDLDAVVDDWPDRIREGSLSAVARQAADLSLPDLVWVLERLRVRDRAIVFRLLPKSLAHEVFERFDDGLKGELFTSLRDDQVVSLFSDLDPDDRVHVMDELPATVAKKLLQGLSKHERELTAPILGYDRGSIGRWMSTEFVRVLEGQTVAAALMQIRQRGRDAETIYTVPVTDTAKRLVGVVSLRDLMLADPEVLVSEVMNEPISVTASEADETAARLCLDAQVLALPVVDKEDRLVGILTVDDAVRITAVAEEEDAARAGAMEPLGRPYLSTPVRTLVRTRVIWLLLLAVSAVATVGVLDHFEDDLAAVVTLAVFIPLLIGSGGNTGSQAAVTITRALAVGDVRPRDVGVVLFREVRTGAVLGALLGTLALGAISLVAVFVDGYTAEIGVVVAVSMLAICTLAASVGGVIPLFAKAVKIDPAVMSTPFIATFVDATGLILYFVIAKLVLGI
;
A
#
# COMPACT_ATOMS: atom_id res chain seq x y z
N MET A 1 -12.72 24.98 8.67
CA MET A 1 -11.98 25.50 9.85
C MET A 1 -10.51 25.37 9.56
N VAL A 2 -9.64 26.31 9.93
CA VAL A 2 -8.21 26.29 9.56
C VAL A 2 -7.49 25.28 10.48
N THR A 3 -6.51 24.55 9.99
CA THR A 3 -5.75 23.49 10.71
C THR A 3 -5.15 23.95 12.06
N GLU A 4 -4.88 25.24 12.23
CA GLU A 4 -4.38 25.81 13.51
C GLU A 4 -5.40 25.72 14.66
N ASP A 5 -6.69 25.68 14.35
CA ASP A 5 -7.77 25.58 15.35
C ASP A 5 -7.98 24.12 15.83
N LEU A 6 -7.67 23.15 14.99
CA LEU A 6 -7.80 21.72 15.34
C LEU A 6 -6.69 21.23 16.26
N ASP A 7 -5.45 21.71 16.10
CA ASP A 7 -4.35 21.39 17.03
C ASP A 7 -4.67 21.87 18.45
N ALA A 8 -5.26 23.05 18.58
CA ALA A 8 -5.73 23.55 19.87
C ALA A 8 -6.82 22.65 20.49
N VAL A 9 -7.69 22.05 19.67
CA VAL A 9 -8.72 21.09 20.13
C VAL A 9 -8.07 19.79 20.63
N VAL A 10 -7.06 19.27 19.93
CA VAL A 10 -6.33 18.06 20.33
C VAL A 10 -5.64 18.25 21.68
N ASP A 11 -5.06 19.43 21.93
CA ASP A 11 -4.36 19.75 23.18
C ASP A 11 -5.33 20.01 24.33
N ASP A 12 -6.47 20.64 24.08
CA ASP A 12 -7.44 21.08 25.10
C ASP A 12 -8.37 19.92 25.57
N TRP A 13 -8.80 19.02 24.68
CA TRP A 13 -9.73 17.95 25.05
C TRP A 13 -9.24 17.01 26.15
N PRO A 14 -7.97 16.56 26.19
CA PRO A 14 -7.48 15.74 27.30
C PRO A 14 -7.60 16.43 28.65
N ASP A 15 -7.44 17.75 28.74
CA ASP A 15 -7.56 18.52 29.97
C ASP A 15 -9.01 18.65 30.37
N ARG A 16 -9.90 18.99 29.46
CA ARG A 16 -11.36 19.04 29.73
C ARG A 16 -11.91 17.69 30.14
N ILE A 17 -11.42 16.60 29.58
CA ILE A 17 -11.83 15.24 30.00
C ILE A 17 -11.40 14.98 31.44
N ARG A 18 -10.19 15.38 31.82
CA ARG A 18 -9.70 15.25 33.22
C ARG A 18 -10.49 16.11 34.20
N GLU A 19 -10.92 17.28 33.79
CA GLU A 19 -11.76 18.21 34.58
C GLU A 19 -13.23 17.78 34.65
N GLY A 20 -13.64 16.75 33.88
CA GLY A 20 -15.03 16.27 33.88
C GLY A 20 -15.98 17.08 32.99
N SER A 21 -15.46 17.99 32.15
CA SER A 21 -16.24 18.85 31.22
C SER A 21 -16.74 18.11 30.00
N LEU A 22 -17.21 16.87 30.13
CA LEU A 22 -17.58 15.97 29.06
C LEU A 22 -18.68 16.52 28.13
N SER A 23 -19.63 17.26 28.66
CA SER A 23 -20.72 17.88 27.87
C SER A 23 -20.25 19.00 26.95
N ALA A 24 -19.14 19.67 27.27
CA ALA A 24 -18.53 20.67 26.41
C ALA A 24 -17.78 19.99 25.25
N VAL A 25 -17.03 18.92 25.53
CA VAL A 25 -16.35 18.12 24.53
C VAL A 25 -17.36 17.49 23.56
N ALA A 26 -18.48 16.92 24.07
CA ALA A 26 -19.51 16.32 23.22
C ALA A 26 -20.16 17.32 22.25
N ARG A 27 -20.44 18.54 22.69
CA ARG A 27 -20.99 19.59 21.82
C ARG A 27 -20.00 20.03 20.77
N GLN A 28 -18.76 20.28 21.16
CA GLN A 28 -17.71 20.68 20.23
C GLN A 28 -17.44 19.58 19.19
N ALA A 29 -17.44 18.31 19.59
CA ALA A 29 -17.28 17.18 18.69
C ALA A 29 -18.43 17.06 17.67
N ALA A 30 -19.68 17.35 18.08
CA ALA A 30 -20.83 17.35 17.20
C ALA A 30 -20.85 18.53 16.20
N ASP A 31 -20.15 19.62 16.52
CA ASP A 31 -20.05 20.81 15.67
C ASP A 31 -18.90 20.72 14.64
N LEU A 32 -17.96 19.77 14.80
CA LEU A 32 -16.88 19.54 13.85
C LEU A 32 -17.40 18.86 12.56
N SER A 33 -16.76 19.16 11.44
CA SER A 33 -16.97 18.35 10.24
C SER A 33 -16.47 16.92 10.45
N LEU A 34 -17.04 15.94 9.74
CA LEU A 34 -16.64 14.55 9.90
C LEU A 34 -15.12 14.33 9.65
N PRO A 35 -14.49 14.90 8.59
CA PRO A 35 -13.04 14.80 8.42
C PRO A 35 -12.23 15.43 9.57
N ASP A 36 -12.66 16.59 10.09
CA ASP A 36 -11.97 17.26 11.18
C ASP A 36 -12.08 16.44 12.49
N LEU A 37 -13.25 15.87 12.74
CA LEU A 37 -13.49 15.03 13.92
C LEU A 37 -12.64 13.74 13.87
N VAL A 38 -12.56 13.08 12.72
CA VAL A 38 -11.68 11.93 12.50
C VAL A 38 -10.23 12.32 12.75
N TRP A 39 -9.78 13.41 12.17
CA TRP A 39 -8.42 13.93 12.32
C TRP A 39 -8.04 14.22 13.80
N VAL A 40 -8.96 14.80 14.56
CA VAL A 40 -8.77 15.05 16.01
C VAL A 40 -8.69 13.73 16.77
N LEU A 41 -9.65 12.82 16.55
CA LEU A 41 -9.73 11.54 17.26
C LEU A 41 -8.51 10.64 17.01
N GLU A 42 -7.97 10.64 15.81
CA GLU A 42 -6.75 9.91 15.47
C GLU A 42 -5.53 10.34 16.28
N ARG A 43 -5.47 11.62 16.67
CA ARG A 43 -4.36 12.22 17.44
C ARG A 43 -4.50 12.10 18.94
N LEU A 44 -5.72 11.82 19.43
CA LEU A 44 -5.94 11.60 20.84
C LEU A 44 -5.33 10.27 21.32
N ARG A 45 -4.93 10.23 22.60
CA ARG A 45 -4.53 8.98 23.24
C ARG A 45 -5.71 8.00 23.29
N VAL A 46 -5.43 6.72 23.25
CA VAL A 46 -6.43 5.63 23.23
C VAL A 46 -7.56 5.85 24.25
N ARG A 47 -7.21 6.21 25.48
CA ARG A 47 -8.19 6.45 26.56
C ARG A 47 -9.11 7.63 26.26
N ASP A 48 -8.52 8.75 25.82
CA ASP A 48 -9.27 9.98 25.59
C ASP A 48 -10.13 9.85 24.34
N ARG A 49 -9.59 9.21 23.28
CA ARG A 49 -10.34 8.81 22.07
C ARG A 49 -11.57 7.98 22.43
N ALA A 50 -11.42 6.93 23.24
CA ALA A 50 -12.53 6.07 23.64
C ALA A 50 -13.59 6.83 24.46
N ILE A 51 -13.19 7.83 25.26
CA ILE A 51 -14.13 8.68 26.00
C ILE A 51 -14.90 9.57 25.02
N VAL A 52 -14.22 10.29 24.13
CA VAL A 52 -14.88 11.17 23.16
C VAL A 52 -15.80 10.38 22.25
N PHE A 53 -15.32 9.24 21.70
CA PHE A 53 -16.13 8.37 20.85
C PHE A 53 -17.46 7.97 21.50
N ARG A 54 -17.46 7.66 22.80
CA ARG A 54 -18.68 7.34 23.57
C ARG A 54 -19.63 8.51 23.75
N LEU A 55 -19.16 9.74 23.59
CA LEU A 55 -19.99 10.95 23.69
C LEU A 55 -20.68 11.30 22.37
N LEU A 56 -20.25 10.70 21.26
CA LEU A 56 -20.81 10.95 19.93
C LEU A 56 -22.24 10.39 19.80
N PRO A 57 -23.13 11.06 19.05
CA PRO A 57 -24.37 10.45 18.59
C PRO A 57 -24.09 9.17 17.81
N LYS A 58 -24.98 8.17 17.89
CA LYS A 58 -24.78 6.83 17.31
C LYS A 58 -24.45 6.89 15.81
N SER A 59 -25.18 7.69 15.03
CA SER A 59 -24.93 7.87 13.59
C SER A 59 -23.54 8.45 13.30
N LEU A 60 -23.14 9.49 14.05
CA LEU A 60 -21.82 10.10 13.86
C LEU A 60 -20.68 9.18 14.33
N ALA A 61 -20.90 8.40 15.40
CA ALA A 61 -19.94 7.40 15.87
C ALA A 61 -19.68 6.33 14.81
N HIS A 62 -20.72 5.88 14.10
CA HIS A 62 -20.62 4.94 13.00
C HIS A 62 -19.80 5.52 11.84
N GLU A 63 -20.17 6.69 11.32
CA GLU A 63 -19.44 7.36 10.24
C GLU A 63 -17.96 7.65 10.55
N VAL A 64 -17.65 8.00 11.81
CA VAL A 64 -16.26 8.18 12.28
C VAL A 64 -15.52 6.86 12.32
N PHE A 65 -16.17 5.80 12.79
CA PHE A 65 -15.57 4.48 12.93
C PHE A 65 -15.18 3.88 11.58
N GLU A 66 -16.04 3.99 10.56
CA GLU A 66 -15.76 3.52 9.20
C GLU A 66 -14.49 4.15 8.62
N ARG A 67 -14.22 5.42 8.96
CA ARG A 67 -13.07 6.18 8.44
C ARG A 67 -11.76 5.94 9.19
N PHE A 68 -11.78 5.23 10.31
CA PHE A 68 -10.55 4.87 11.02
C PHE A 68 -9.79 3.78 10.28
N ASP A 69 -8.44 3.85 10.35
CA ASP A 69 -7.59 2.74 9.95
C ASP A 69 -7.82 1.52 10.84
N ASP A 70 -7.59 0.32 10.30
CA ASP A 70 -7.89 -0.95 10.96
C ASP A 70 -7.21 -1.09 12.33
N GLY A 71 -5.98 -0.61 12.47
CA GLY A 71 -5.27 -0.59 13.74
C GLY A 71 -5.96 0.27 14.82
N LEU A 72 -6.58 1.40 14.42
CA LEU A 72 -7.36 2.25 15.34
C LEU A 72 -8.72 1.65 15.64
N LYS A 73 -9.38 1.02 14.68
CA LYS A 73 -10.62 0.26 14.86
C LYS A 73 -10.41 -0.80 15.93
N GLY A 74 -9.36 -1.63 15.82
CA GLY A 74 -9.01 -2.66 16.79
C GLY A 74 -8.72 -2.13 18.21
N GLU A 75 -7.96 -1.02 18.33
CA GLU A 75 -7.71 -0.37 19.61
C GLU A 75 -8.99 0.16 20.26
N LEU A 76 -9.86 0.78 19.49
CA LEU A 76 -11.11 1.33 19.98
C LEU A 76 -12.01 0.19 20.49
N PHE A 77 -12.15 -0.89 19.74
CA PHE A 77 -12.93 -2.07 20.17
C PHE A 77 -12.45 -2.65 21.49
N THR A 78 -11.13 -2.71 21.71
CA THR A 78 -10.57 -3.21 22.99
C THR A 78 -10.75 -2.25 24.15
N SER A 79 -11.06 -0.98 23.87
CA SER A 79 -11.19 0.10 24.86
C SER A 79 -12.64 0.42 25.24
N LEU A 80 -13.61 -0.05 24.47
CA LEU A 80 -15.05 0.13 24.70
C LEU A 80 -15.60 -0.95 25.64
N ARG A 81 -16.79 -0.71 26.21
CA ARG A 81 -17.50 -1.71 27.00
C ARG A 81 -18.17 -2.74 26.11
N ASP A 82 -18.34 -3.96 26.61
CA ASP A 82 -18.91 -5.10 25.89
C ASP A 82 -20.24 -4.78 25.19
N ASP A 83 -21.15 -4.06 25.84
CA ASP A 83 -22.46 -3.68 25.30
C ASP A 83 -22.36 -2.69 24.11
N GLN A 84 -21.45 -1.73 24.23
CA GLN A 84 -21.18 -0.75 23.16
C GLN A 84 -20.46 -1.38 21.97
N VAL A 85 -19.53 -2.28 22.25
CA VAL A 85 -18.81 -3.06 21.24
C VAL A 85 -19.78 -3.89 20.41
N VAL A 86 -20.70 -4.62 21.05
CA VAL A 86 -21.69 -5.44 20.36
C VAL A 86 -22.63 -4.56 19.51
N SER A 87 -23.11 -3.43 20.06
CA SER A 87 -23.99 -2.52 19.29
C SER A 87 -23.29 -1.94 18.07
N LEU A 88 -22.07 -1.42 18.23
CA LEU A 88 -21.28 -0.86 17.11
C LEU A 88 -21.01 -1.93 16.05
N PHE A 89 -20.59 -3.13 16.46
CA PHE A 89 -20.29 -4.23 15.57
C PHE A 89 -21.51 -4.72 14.77
N SER A 90 -22.70 -4.71 15.37
CA SER A 90 -23.95 -5.08 14.68
C SER A 90 -24.40 -4.04 13.66
N ASP A 91 -24.02 -2.78 13.87
CA ASP A 91 -24.37 -1.68 12.95
C ASP A 91 -23.42 -1.54 11.76
N LEU A 92 -22.26 -2.22 11.76
CA LEU A 92 -21.30 -2.21 10.64
C LEU A 92 -21.82 -3.03 9.46
N ASP A 93 -21.33 -2.71 8.26
CA ASP A 93 -21.54 -3.52 7.07
C ASP A 93 -20.83 -4.89 7.15
N PRO A 94 -21.29 -5.92 6.44
CA PRO A 94 -20.78 -7.29 6.60
C PRO A 94 -19.26 -7.44 6.37
N ASP A 95 -18.70 -6.74 5.41
CA ASP A 95 -17.28 -6.72 5.07
C ASP A 95 -16.47 -5.95 6.11
N ASP A 96 -16.94 -4.78 6.58
CA ASP A 96 -16.31 -4.04 7.68
C ASP A 96 -16.29 -4.84 9.00
N ARG A 97 -17.34 -5.62 9.28
CA ARG A 97 -17.33 -6.58 10.41
C ARG A 97 -16.17 -7.56 10.29
N VAL A 98 -15.95 -8.09 9.08
CA VAL A 98 -14.86 -9.05 8.83
C VAL A 98 -13.49 -8.41 9.01
N HIS A 99 -13.29 -7.19 8.51
CA HIS A 99 -12.04 -6.45 8.69
C HIS A 99 -11.73 -6.21 10.17
N VAL A 100 -12.71 -5.74 10.93
CA VAL A 100 -12.57 -5.59 12.38
C VAL A 100 -12.23 -6.92 13.07
N MET A 101 -12.87 -8.02 12.67
CA MET A 101 -12.59 -9.34 13.25
C MET A 101 -11.18 -9.82 12.95
N ASP A 102 -10.60 -9.45 11.82
CA ASP A 102 -9.24 -9.81 11.45
C ASP A 102 -8.18 -9.12 12.33
N GLU A 103 -8.49 -7.96 12.89
CA GLU A 103 -7.64 -7.21 13.82
C GLU A 103 -7.80 -7.63 15.30
N LEU A 104 -8.88 -8.33 15.62
CA LEU A 104 -9.19 -8.70 16.99
C LEU A 104 -8.64 -10.09 17.37
N PRO A 105 -8.32 -10.31 18.67
CA PRO A 105 -8.03 -11.65 19.17
C PRO A 105 -9.18 -12.62 18.86
N ALA A 106 -8.85 -13.84 18.42
CA ALA A 106 -9.83 -14.84 17.98
C ALA A 106 -10.96 -15.11 18.99
N THR A 107 -10.68 -15.00 20.28
CA THR A 107 -11.69 -15.15 21.36
C THR A 107 -12.71 -14.02 21.38
N VAL A 108 -12.28 -12.78 21.08
CA VAL A 108 -13.15 -11.60 21.01
C VAL A 108 -13.96 -11.66 19.72
N ALA A 109 -13.33 -11.89 18.59
CA ALA A 109 -13.99 -12.04 17.28
C ALA A 109 -15.09 -13.09 17.32
N LYS A 110 -14.83 -14.28 17.93
CA LYS A 110 -15.82 -15.33 18.11
C LYS A 110 -17.02 -14.88 18.98
N LYS A 111 -16.76 -14.14 20.06
CA LYS A 111 -17.82 -13.62 20.95
C LYS A 111 -18.72 -12.62 20.19
N LEU A 112 -18.11 -11.74 19.38
CA LEU A 112 -18.85 -10.78 18.57
C LEU A 112 -19.72 -11.47 17.53
N LEU A 113 -19.17 -12.41 16.79
CA LEU A 113 -19.92 -13.18 15.79
C LEU A 113 -21.10 -13.95 16.42
N GLN A 114 -20.97 -14.45 17.65
CA GLN A 114 -22.05 -15.11 18.37
C GLN A 114 -23.13 -14.12 18.82
N GLY A 115 -22.78 -12.86 19.04
CA GLY A 115 -23.69 -11.78 19.44
C GLY A 115 -24.57 -11.25 18.29
N LEU A 116 -24.18 -11.49 17.02
CA LEU A 116 -24.96 -11.08 15.84
C LEU A 116 -26.31 -11.78 15.78
N SER A 117 -27.31 -11.11 15.22
CA SER A 117 -28.57 -11.72 14.83
C SER A 117 -28.36 -12.83 13.78
N LYS A 118 -29.39 -13.64 13.56
CA LYS A 118 -29.31 -14.70 12.53
C LYS A 118 -29.04 -14.12 11.14
N HIS A 119 -29.70 -13.02 10.82
CA HIS A 119 -29.58 -12.33 9.52
C HIS A 119 -28.16 -11.77 9.31
N GLU A 120 -27.65 -10.97 10.25
CA GLU A 120 -26.32 -10.40 10.19
C GLU A 120 -25.22 -11.48 10.09
N ARG A 121 -25.40 -12.60 10.78
CA ARG A 121 -24.48 -13.72 10.70
C ARG A 121 -24.51 -14.41 9.34
N GLU A 122 -25.70 -14.55 8.72
CA GLU A 122 -25.87 -15.12 7.37
C GLU A 122 -25.19 -14.24 6.30
N LEU A 123 -25.12 -12.93 6.51
CA LEU A 123 -24.40 -11.99 5.63
C LEU A 123 -22.88 -12.01 5.87
N THR A 124 -22.43 -12.07 7.11
CA THR A 124 -20.99 -11.97 7.47
C THR A 124 -20.24 -13.31 7.33
N ALA A 125 -20.88 -14.44 7.68
CA ALA A 125 -20.20 -15.74 7.73
C ALA A 125 -19.62 -16.21 6.37
N PRO A 126 -20.28 -16.00 5.21
CA PRO A 126 -19.72 -16.37 3.92
C PRO A 126 -18.40 -15.65 3.61
N ILE A 127 -18.27 -14.37 3.98
CA ILE A 127 -17.07 -13.55 3.76
C ILE A 127 -15.89 -14.12 4.52
N LEU A 128 -16.11 -14.60 5.77
CA LEU A 128 -15.07 -15.23 6.61
C LEU A 128 -14.50 -16.51 6.01
N GLY A 129 -15.19 -17.14 5.07
CA GLY A 129 -14.74 -18.35 4.39
C GLY A 129 -13.68 -18.13 3.30
N TYR A 130 -13.48 -16.88 2.86
CA TYR A 130 -12.48 -16.54 1.85
C TYR A 130 -11.11 -16.28 2.49
N ASP A 131 -10.05 -16.47 1.69
CA ASP A 131 -8.68 -16.22 2.12
C ASP A 131 -8.43 -14.72 2.36
N ARG A 132 -7.57 -14.40 3.32
CA ARG A 132 -7.07 -13.02 3.51
C ARG A 132 -6.31 -12.59 2.26
N GLY A 133 -6.51 -11.35 1.82
CA GLY A 133 -5.92 -10.84 0.58
C GLY A 133 -6.67 -11.27 -0.69
N SER A 134 -7.86 -11.90 -0.56
CA SER A 134 -8.78 -12.12 -1.68
C SER A 134 -9.93 -11.13 -1.67
N ILE A 135 -10.45 -10.79 -2.86
CA ILE A 135 -11.56 -9.85 -2.97
C ILE A 135 -12.84 -10.34 -2.27
N GLY A 136 -12.98 -11.65 -2.10
CA GLY A 136 -14.08 -12.22 -1.32
C GLY A 136 -14.10 -11.76 0.15
N ARG A 137 -12.99 -11.23 0.68
CA ARG A 137 -12.93 -10.63 2.03
C ARG A 137 -13.41 -9.17 2.07
N TRP A 138 -13.43 -8.49 0.95
CA TRP A 138 -13.76 -7.08 0.79
C TRP A 138 -15.12 -6.84 0.14
N MET A 139 -15.75 -7.90 -0.38
CA MET A 139 -17.04 -7.77 -1.06
C MET A 139 -18.17 -7.52 -0.07
N SER A 140 -19.05 -6.59 -0.39
CA SER A 140 -20.33 -6.48 0.28
C SER A 140 -21.28 -7.56 -0.20
N THR A 141 -22.00 -8.20 0.74
CA THR A 141 -23.07 -9.16 0.46
C THR A 141 -24.45 -8.50 0.43
N GLU A 142 -24.53 -7.21 0.74
CA GLU A 142 -25.75 -6.40 0.75
C GLU A 142 -25.95 -5.69 -0.58
N PHE A 143 -26.47 -6.38 -1.56
CA PHE A 143 -26.74 -5.85 -2.89
C PHE A 143 -28.14 -6.21 -3.41
N VAL A 144 -28.65 -5.36 -4.30
CA VAL A 144 -29.85 -5.69 -5.09
C VAL A 144 -29.41 -6.32 -6.41
N ARG A 145 -30.00 -7.46 -6.76
CA ARG A 145 -29.87 -8.07 -8.09
C ARG A 145 -31.24 -8.20 -8.74
N VAL A 146 -31.29 -8.17 -10.05
CA VAL A 146 -32.52 -8.38 -10.84
C VAL A 146 -32.36 -9.59 -11.77
N LEU A 147 -33.48 -10.15 -12.25
CA LEU A 147 -33.43 -11.24 -13.20
C LEU A 147 -33.50 -10.70 -14.64
N GLU A 148 -32.78 -11.32 -15.57
CA GLU A 148 -32.78 -10.95 -16.99
C GLU A 148 -34.18 -10.94 -17.64
N GLY A 149 -35.05 -11.84 -17.21
CA GLY A 149 -36.43 -11.98 -17.72
C GLY A 149 -37.47 -11.07 -17.05
N GLN A 150 -37.07 -10.16 -16.15
CA GLN A 150 -37.97 -9.17 -15.54
C GLN A 150 -38.15 -7.97 -16.46
N THR A 151 -39.31 -7.30 -16.38
CA THR A 151 -39.47 -5.98 -16.97
C THR A 151 -38.75 -4.92 -16.18
N VAL A 152 -38.41 -3.82 -16.84
CA VAL A 152 -37.81 -2.65 -16.21
C VAL A 152 -38.66 -2.13 -15.05
N ALA A 153 -39.99 -2.10 -15.19
CA ALA A 153 -40.89 -1.68 -14.12
C ALA A 153 -40.76 -2.59 -12.88
N ALA A 154 -40.70 -3.91 -13.07
CA ALA A 154 -40.54 -4.86 -11.98
C ALA A 154 -39.17 -4.73 -11.29
N ALA A 155 -38.10 -4.52 -12.07
CA ALA A 155 -36.75 -4.25 -11.55
C ALA A 155 -36.69 -3.00 -10.68
N LEU A 156 -37.27 -1.89 -11.15
CA LEU A 156 -37.33 -0.64 -10.39
C LEU A 156 -38.18 -0.77 -9.11
N MET A 157 -39.25 -1.55 -9.14
CA MET A 157 -40.02 -1.84 -7.94
C MET A 157 -39.21 -2.64 -6.92
N GLN A 158 -38.47 -3.63 -7.36
CA GLN A 158 -37.57 -4.42 -6.51
C GLN A 158 -36.47 -3.57 -5.88
N ILE A 159 -35.84 -2.67 -6.66
CA ILE A 159 -34.83 -1.73 -6.18
C ILE A 159 -35.44 -0.81 -5.09
N ARG A 160 -36.62 -0.28 -5.29
CA ARG A 160 -37.32 0.58 -4.29
C ARG A 160 -37.61 -0.18 -2.98
N GLN A 161 -37.89 -1.46 -3.05
CA GLN A 161 -38.21 -2.27 -1.88
C GLN A 161 -36.97 -2.73 -1.09
N ARG A 162 -35.88 -3.07 -1.78
CA ARG A 162 -34.67 -3.70 -1.19
C ARG A 162 -33.45 -2.79 -1.16
N GLY A 163 -33.45 -1.70 -1.91
CA GLY A 163 -32.30 -0.84 -2.06
C GLY A 163 -31.96 0.04 -0.84
N ARG A 164 -32.79 -0.01 0.23
CA ARG A 164 -32.46 0.72 1.47
C ARG A 164 -31.36 0.06 2.27
N ASP A 165 -31.29 -1.27 2.17
CA ASP A 165 -30.34 -2.10 2.90
C ASP A 165 -29.21 -2.58 1.97
N ALA A 166 -29.11 -2.01 0.76
CA ALA A 166 -28.09 -2.37 -0.21
C ALA A 166 -26.99 -1.31 -0.23
N GLU A 167 -25.76 -1.78 -0.32
CA GLU A 167 -24.53 -0.98 -0.41
C GLU A 167 -24.62 0.09 -1.51
N THR A 168 -25.11 -0.34 -2.68
CA THR A 168 -25.38 0.56 -3.80
C THR A 168 -26.57 0.08 -4.64
N ILE A 169 -27.25 1.03 -5.29
CA ILE A 169 -28.28 0.78 -6.29
C ILE A 169 -27.91 1.35 -7.67
N TYR A 170 -26.72 1.99 -7.79
CA TYR A 170 -26.31 2.63 -9.04
C TYR A 170 -25.88 1.64 -10.11
N THR A 171 -25.27 0.52 -9.70
CA THR A 171 -24.92 -0.62 -10.54
C THR A 171 -25.64 -1.85 -10.03
N VAL A 172 -26.56 -2.39 -10.83
CA VAL A 172 -27.42 -3.52 -10.44
C VAL A 172 -26.99 -4.75 -11.24
N PRO A 173 -26.45 -5.79 -10.59
CA PRO A 173 -26.17 -7.07 -11.24
C PRO A 173 -27.43 -7.74 -11.75
N VAL A 174 -27.35 -8.29 -12.96
CA VAL A 174 -28.40 -9.06 -13.60
C VAL A 174 -28.02 -10.54 -13.59
N THR A 175 -28.93 -11.40 -13.12
CA THR A 175 -28.67 -12.84 -13.01
C THR A 175 -29.73 -13.66 -13.71
N ASP A 176 -29.36 -14.90 -14.04
CA ASP A 176 -30.32 -15.94 -14.39
C ASP A 176 -31.05 -16.51 -13.15
N THR A 177 -31.92 -17.47 -13.35
CA THR A 177 -32.63 -18.17 -12.26
C THR A 177 -31.70 -19.02 -11.37
N ALA A 178 -30.54 -19.43 -11.88
CA ALA A 178 -29.52 -20.17 -11.14
C ALA A 178 -28.54 -19.24 -10.39
N LYS A 179 -28.79 -17.93 -10.35
CA LYS A 179 -27.95 -16.87 -9.77
C LYS A 179 -26.65 -16.61 -10.53
N ARG A 180 -26.46 -17.11 -11.73
CA ARG A 180 -25.28 -16.79 -12.53
C ARG A 180 -25.38 -15.36 -13.04
N LEU A 181 -24.27 -14.66 -13.01
CA LEU A 181 -24.18 -13.31 -13.52
C LEU A 181 -24.26 -13.34 -15.05
N VAL A 182 -25.24 -12.66 -15.62
CA VAL A 182 -25.46 -12.57 -17.08
C VAL A 182 -25.32 -11.15 -17.62
N GLY A 183 -25.38 -10.15 -16.74
CA GLY A 183 -25.24 -8.75 -17.13
C GLY A 183 -25.14 -7.81 -15.95
N VAL A 184 -24.99 -6.54 -16.24
CA VAL A 184 -25.12 -5.42 -15.30
C VAL A 184 -26.01 -4.36 -15.94
N VAL A 185 -26.82 -3.67 -15.14
CA VAL A 185 -27.63 -2.55 -15.60
C VAL A 185 -27.47 -1.38 -14.64
N SER A 186 -27.28 -0.16 -15.17
CA SER A 186 -27.24 1.01 -14.32
C SER A 186 -28.64 1.47 -13.92
N LEU A 187 -28.78 2.07 -12.73
CA LEU A 187 -30.03 2.71 -12.33
C LEU A 187 -30.49 3.76 -13.36
N ARG A 188 -29.54 4.46 -13.97
CA ARG A 188 -29.82 5.45 -15.03
C ARG A 188 -30.51 4.78 -16.24
N ASP A 189 -29.98 3.66 -16.71
CA ASP A 189 -30.52 2.97 -17.88
C ASP A 189 -31.93 2.43 -17.60
N LEU A 190 -32.13 1.86 -16.39
CA LEU A 190 -33.45 1.44 -15.93
C LEU A 190 -34.45 2.59 -15.86
N MET A 191 -34.03 3.78 -15.43
CA MET A 191 -34.93 4.94 -15.33
C MET A 191 -35.28 5.57 -16.68
N LEU A 192 -34.44 5.40 -17.69
CA LEU A 192 -34.63 5.97 -19.02
C LEU A 192 -35.30 4.99 -20.01
N ALA A 193 -35.30 3.71 -19.70
CA ALA A 193 -35.93 2.67 -20.55
C ALA A 193 -37.45 2.64 -20.41
N ASP A 194 -38.11 2.08 -21.43
CA ASP A 194 -39.55 1.81 -21.36
C ASP A 194 -39.85 0.79 -20.26
N PRO A 195 -40.84 1.02 -19.38
CA PRO A 195 -41.18 0.14 -18.28
C PRO A 195 -41.49 -1.32 -18.65
N GLU A 196 -42.00 -1.55 -19.87
CA GLU A 196 -42.44 -2.87 -20.35
C GLU A 196 -41.29 -3.67 -21.00
N VAL A 197 -40.16 -3.05 -21.30
CA VAL A 197 -38.97 -3.71 -21.88
C VAL A 197 -38.33 -4.66 -20.87
N LEU A 198 -37.77 -5.77 -21.35
CA LEU A 198 -37.04 -6.70 -20.48
C LEU A 198 -35.66 -6.14 -20.06
N VAL A 199 -35.22 -6.49 -18.87
CA VAL A 199 -33.90 -6.12 -18.37
C VAL A 199 -32.79 -6.64 -19.29
N SER A 200 -32.98 -7.82 -19.90
CA SER A 200 -32.05 -8.39 -20.89
C SER A 200 -31.81 -7.53 -22.13
N GLU A 201 -32.73 -6.60 -22.46
CA GLU A 201 -32.60 -5.71 -23.61
C GLU A 201 -31.86 -4.41 -23.30
N VAL A 202 -31.73 -4.05 -21.99
CA VAL A 202 -31.11 -2.82 -21.51
C VAL A 202 -29.84 -3.04 -20.70
N MET A 203 -29.52 -4.30 -20.36
CA MET A 203 -28.31 -4.64 -19.64
C MET A 203 -27.06 -4.61 -20.55
N ASN A 204 -25.90 -4.43 -19.95
CA ASN A 204 -24.59 -4.53 -20.60
C ASN A 204 -23.89 -5.82 -20.19
N GLU A 205 -22.88 -6.23 -20.98
CA GLU A 205 -22.00 -7.34 -20.60
C GLU A 205 -21.29 -7.02 -19.26
N PRO A 206 -21.24 -7.98 -18.32
CA PRO A 206 -20.67 -7.74 -17.01
C PRO A 206 -19.15 -7.81 -17.05
N ILE A 207 -18.48 -6.82 -16.47
CA ILE A 207 -17.12 -6.98 -15.99
C ILE A 207 -17.24 -7.53 -14.57
N SER A 208 -16.54 -8.62 -14.25
CA SER A 208 -16.62 -9.27 -12.93
C SER A 208 -15.29 -9.88 -12.53
N VAL A 209 -15.16 -10.21 -11.26
CA VAL A 209 -14.00 -10.91 -10.70
C VAL A 209 -14.44 -12.13 -9.91
N THR A 210 -13.54 -13.12 -9.81
CA THR A 210 -13.77 -14.29 -8.95
C THR A 210 -13.44 -13.93 -7.50
N ALA A 211 -14.25 -14.37 -6.54
CA ALA A 211 -14.07 -14.09 -5.11
C ALA A 211 -12.69 -14.54 -4.55
N SER A 212 -12.00 -15.46 -5.23
CA SER A 212 -10.63 -15.88 -4.89
C SER A 212 -9.52 -15.06 -5.54
N GLU A 213 -9.86 -14.07 -6.38
CA GLU A 213 -8.89 -13.15 -6.98
C GLU A 213 -8.25 -12.28 -5.89
N ALA A 214 -7.00 -11.85 -6.13
CA ALA A 214 -6.32 -10.92 -5.23
C ALA A 214 -7.08 -9.59 -5.17
N ASP A 215 -7.26 -9.07 -3.97
CA ASP A 215 -7.99 -7.84 -3.69
C ASP A 215 -7.45 -6.64 -4.47
N GLU A 216 -6.12 -6.45 -4.50
CA GLU A 216 -5.48 -5.40 -5.28
C GLU A 216 -5.76 -5.51 -6.79
N THR A 217 -5.76 -6.73 -7.35
CA THR A 217 -6.06 -6.95 -8.77
C THR A 217 -7.50 -6.57 -9.08
N ALA A 218 -8.43 -6.98 -8.22
CA ALA A 218 -9.85 -6.67 -8.35
C ALA A 218 -10.13 -5.17 -8.20
N ALA A 219 -9.48 -4.52 -7.21
CA ALA A 219 -9.60 -3.08 -6.99
C ALA A 219 -9.10 -2.29 -8.21
N ARG A 220 -7.94 -2.63 -8.76
CA ARG A 220 -7.40 -2.01 -9.98
C ARG A 220 -8.36 -2.20 -11.16
N LEU A 221 -8.92 -3.41 -11.35
CA LEU A 221 -9.90 -3.66 -12.40
C LEU A 221 -11.15 -2.79 -12.25
N CYS A 222 -11.66 -2.61 -11.02
CA CYS A 222 -12.79 -1.74 -10.72
C CYS A 222 -12.52 -0.28 -11.14
N LEU A 223 -11.33 0.23 -10.78
CA LEU A 223 -10.91 1.59 -11.08
C LEU A 223 -10.61 1.80 -12.57
N ASP A 224 -9.92 0.87 -13.21
CA ASP A 224 -9.58 0.92 -14.64
C ASP A 224 -10.82 0.83 -15.52
N ALA A 225 -11.79 0.01 -15.14
CA ALA A 225 -13.08 -0.11 -15.81
C ALA A 225 -14.01 1.09 -15.51
N GLN A 226 -13.66 1.94 -14.56
CA GLN A 226 -14.44 3.13 -14.14
C GLN A 226 -15.88 2.76 -13.75
N VAL A 227 -16.08 1.62 -13.09
CA VAL A 227 -17.38 1.18 -12.61
C VAL A 227 -17.58 1.55 -11.14
N LEU A 228 -18.82 1.87 -10.76
CA LEU A 228 -19.15 2.22 -9.37
C LEU A 228 -19.24 1.00 -8.45
N ALA A 229 -19.52 -0.16 -9.01
CA ALA A 229 -19.45 -1.43 -8.32
C ALA A 229 -19.10 -2.55 -9.31
N LEU A 230 -18.23 -3.45 -8.88
CA LEU A 230 -17.74 -4.59 -9.64
C LEU A 230 -18.38 -5.87 -9.07
N PRO A 231 -19.17 -6.62 -9.84
CA PRO A 231 -19.73 -7.89 -9.41
C PRO A 231 -18.64 -8.92 -9.07
N VAL A 232 -18.81 -9.61 -7.94
CA VAL A 232 -17.95 -10.70 -7.49
C VAL A 232 -18.71 -12.02 -7.65
N VAL A 233 -18.05 -12.98 -8.31
CA VAL A 233 -18.66 -14.30 -8.60
C VAL A 233 -17.86 -15.45 -7.97
N ASP A 234 -18.52 -16.59 -7.79
CA ASP A 234 -17.85 -17.84 -7.43
C ASP A 234 -17.26 -18.55 -8.67
N LYS A 235 -16.72 -19.75 -8.47
CA LYS A 235 -16.13 -20.58 -9.55
C LYS A 235 -17.14 -21.07 -10.57
N GLU A 236 -18.43 -21.03 -10.26
CA GLU A 236 -19.55 -21.41 -11.11
C GLU A 236 -20.26 -20.19 -11.73
N ASP A 237 -19.61 -19.02 -11.71
CA ASP A 237 -20.12 -17.73 -12.19
C ASP A 237 -21.37 -17.22 -11.45
N ARG A 238 -21.64 -17.73 -10.24
CA ARG A 238 -22.76 -17.25 -9.42
C ARG A 238 -22.36 -15.99 -8.68
N LEU A 239 -23.23 -15.01 -8.71
CA LEU A 239 -23.04 -13.76 -7.98
C LEU A 239 -23.04 -14.01 -6.46
N VAL A 240 -21.95 -13.63 -5.80
CA VAL A 240 -21.74 -13.80 -4.35
C VAL A 240 -21.63 -12.47 -3.62
N GLY A 241 -21.24 -11.40 -4.29
CA GLY A 241 -21.08 -10.07 -3.71
C GLY A 241 -20.81 -8.99 -4.76
N ILE A 242 -20.54 -7.80 -4.29
CA ILE A 242 -20.07 -6.67 -5.09
C ILE A 242 -18.89 -6.00 -4.39
N LEU A 243 -17.94 -5.47 -5.16
CA LEU A 243 -16.91 -4.55 -4.70
C LEU A 243 -17.30 -3.15 -5.12
N THR A 244 -17.42 -2.23 -4.19
CA THR A 244 -17.73 -0.82 -4.49
C THR A 244 -16.46 -0.03 -4.84
N VAL A 245 -16.61 1.11 -5.48
CA VAL A 245 -15.48 1.93 -5.92
C VAL A 245 -14.72 2.56 -4.77
N ASP A 246 -15.37 2.90 -3.67
CA ASP A 246 -14.78 3.43 -2.44
C ASP A 246 -13.90 2.39 -1.74
N ASP A 247 -14.35 1.13 -1.65
CA ASP A 247 -13.53 0.03 -1.19
C ASP A 247 -12.35 -0.25 -2.12
N ALA A 248 -12.57 -0.19 -3.44
CA ALA A 248 -11.48 -0.32 -4.40
C ALA A 248 -10.41 0.77 -4.21
N VAL A 249 -10.80 2.01 -3.92
CA VAL A 249 -9.87 3.10 -3.56
C VAL A 249 -9.15 2.78 -2.25
N ARG A 250 -9.85 2.28 -1.23
CA ARG A 250 -9.28 1.92 0.08
C ARG A 250 -8.24 0.79 -0.06
N ILE A 251 -8.57 -0.28 -0.78
CA ILE A 251 -7.65 -1.38 -1.06
C ILE A 251 -6.38 -0.86 -1.77
N THR A 252 -6.55 -0.02 -2.78
CA THR A 252 -5.42 0.53 -3.54
C THR A 252 -4.54 1.42 -2.66
N ALA A 253 -5.13 2.25 -1.80
CA ALA A 253 -4.38 3.10 -0.88
C ALA A 253 -3.57 2.28 0.14
N VAL A 254 -4.15 1.21 0.70
CA VAL A 254 -3.44 0.29 1.61
C VAL A 254 -2.28 -0.41 0.90
N ALA A 255 -2.50 -0.91 -0.32
CA ALA A 255 -1.44 -1.54 -1.12
C ALA A 255 -0.30 -0.56 -1.44
N GLU A 256 -0.61 0.70 -1.79
CA GLU A 256 0.40 1.74 -2.03
C GLU A 256 1.19 2.08 -0.77
N GLU A 257 0.56 2.12 0.41
CA GLU A 257 1.25 2.32 1.70
C GLU A 257 2.18 1.15 2.01
N GLU A 258 1.73 -0.10 1.79
CA GLU A 258 2.56 -1.28 1.96
C GLU A 258 3.78 -1.28 1.03
N ASP A 259 3.57 -0.99 -0.25
CA ASP A 259 4.64 -0.91 -1.25
C ASP A 259 5.66 0.18 -0.88
N ALA A 260 5.19 1.35 -0.46
CA ALA A 260 6.05 2.45 -0.01
C ALA A 260 6.87 2.09 1.24
N ALA A 261 6.25 1.43 2.22
CA ALA A 261 6.94 0.97 3.43
C ALA A 261 8.02 -0.08 3.09
N ARG A 262 7.68 -1.10 2.30
CA ARG A 262 8.61 -2.16 1.87
C ARG A 262 9.75 -1.60 1.03
N ALA A 263 9.47 -0.69 0.11
CA ALA A 263 10.50 0.00 -0.67
C ALA A 263 11.47 0.80 0.22
N GLY A 264 11.01 1.29 1.38
CA GLY A 264 11.83 1.92 2.41
C GLY A 264 12.51 0.96 3.40
N ALA A 265 12.42 -0.36 3.19
CA ALA A 265 12.86 -1.39 4.15
C ALA A 265 12.21 -1.21 5.53
N MET A 266 10.89 -1.11 5.54
CA MET A 266 10.07 -1.02 6.75
C MET A 266 8.82 -1.90 6.62
N GLU A 267 8.23 -2.29 7.75
CA GLU A 267 6.88 -2.83 7.76
C GLU A 267 5.86 -1.68 7.76
N PRO A 268 4.70 -1.84 7.10
CA PRO A 268 3.63 -0.84 7.12
C PRO A 268 3.14 -0.59 8.55
N LEU A 269 2.70 0.63 8.84
CA LEU A 269 2.27 1.01 10.19
C LEU A 269 0.83 0.58 10.48
N GLY A 270 -0.04 0.55 9.47
CA GLY A 270 -1.47 0.27 9.60
C GLY A 270 -2.22 1.23 10.52
N ARG A 271 -1.65 2.42 10.77
CA ARG A 271 -2.21 3.49 11.60
C ARG A 271 -1.50 4.82 11.37
N PRO A 272 -2.12 5.97 11.70
CA PRO A 272 -1.49 7.27 11.56
C PRO A 272 -0.18 7.37 12.36
N TYR A 273 0.83 8.01 11.77
CA TYR A 273 2.17 8.11 12.35
C TYR A 273 2.19 8.70 13.77
N LEU A 274 1.44 9.79 14.02
CA LEU A 274 1.42 10.47 15.32
C LEU A 274 0.75 9.66 16.42
N SER A 275 -0.17 8.75 16.07
CA SER A 275 -0.82 7.84 17.02
C SER A 275 0.01 6.57 17.28
N THR A 276 1.09 6.34 16.51
CA THR A 276 1.91 5.14 16.59
C THR A 276 2.91 5.23 17.74
N PRO A 277 2.88 4.30 18.72
CA PRO A 277 3.85 4.27 19.80
C PRO A 277 5.28 4.08 19.27
N VAL A 278 6.26 4.75 19.89
CA VAL A 278 7.70 4.65 19.51
C VAL A 278 8.18 3.19 19.49
N ARG A 279 7.68 2.35 20.40
CA ARG A 279 8.01 0.92 20.42
C ARG A 279 7.61 0.21 19.12
N THR A 280 6.46 0.54 18.56
CA THR A 280 5.99 0.01 17.27
C THR A 280 6.87 0.52 16.14
N LEU A 281 7.17 1.84 16.11
CA LEU A 281 8.10 2.43 15.12
C LEU A 281 9.47 1.76 15.13
N VAL A 282 10.00 1.43 16.31
CA VAL A 282 11.27 0.70 16.43
C VAL A 282 11.12 -0.71 15.87
N ARG A 283 10.03 -1.41 16.22
CA ARG A 283 9.82 -2.81 15.79
C ARG A 283 9.67 -2.94 14.28
N THR A 284 8.97 -2.03 13.63
CA THR A 284 8.77 -2.05 12.16
C THR A 284 10.06 -1.81 11.38
N ARG A 285 11.07 -1.20 11.99
CA ARG A 285 12.35 -0.86 11.34
C ARG A 285 13.51 -1.77 11.72
N VAL A 286 13.55 -2.26 12.97
CA VAL A 286 14.74 -2.93 13.51
C VAL A 286 15.08 -4.22 12.78
N ILE A 287 14.09 -5.00 12.36
CA ILE A 287 14.31 -6.27 11.65
C ILE A 287 15.03 -6.03 10.33
N TRP A 288 14.55 -5.06 9.57
CA TRP A 288 15.15 -4.67 8.30
C TRP A 288 16.55 -4.06 8.47
N LEU A 289 16.74 -3.20 9.49
CA LEU A 289 18.05 -2.62 9.80
C LEU A 289 19.07 -3.68 10.20
N LEU A 290 18.66 -4.71 10.96
CA LEU A 290 19.54 -5.83 11.30
C LEU A 290 19.93 -6.64 10.06
N LEU A 291 18.98 -6.89 9.16
CA LEU A 291 19.27 -7.58 7.90
C LEU A 291 20.28 -6.79 7.05
N LEU A 292 20.07 -5.47 6.92
CA LEU A 292 20.99 -4.59 6.20
C LEU A 292 22.36 -4.50 6.88
N ALA A 293 22.41 -4.49 8.21
CA ALA A 293 23.66 -4.50 8.95
C ALA A 293 24.48 -5.78 8.70
N VAL A 294 23.81 -6.93 8.65
CA VAL A 294 24.46 -8.21 8.27
C VAL A 294 25.01 -8.14 6.85
N SER A 295 24.25 -7.58 5.92
CA SER A 295 24.68 -7.42 4.52
C SER A 295 25.87 -6.46 4.41
N ALA A 296 25.94 -5.41 5.24
CA ALA A 296 27.03 -4.45 5.27
C ALA A 296 28.38 -5.06 5.73
N VAL A 297 28.37 -6.21 6.44
CA VAL A 297 29.58 -6.95 6.77
C VAL A 297 30.36 -7.37 5.52
N ALA A 298 29.67 -7.63 4.39
CA ALA A 298 30.33 -7.91 3.13
C ALA A 298 31.18 -6.72 2.64
N THR A 299 30.67 -5.51 2.78
CA THR A 299 31.40 -4.27 2.43
C THR A 299 32.66 -4.08 3.29
N VAL A 300 32.55 -4.37 4.60
CA VAL A 300 33.71 -4.35 5.52
C VAL A 300 34.76 -5.38 5.10
N GLY A 301 34.32 -6.60 4.75
CA GLY A 301 35.23 -7.65 4.28
C GLY A 301 35.96 -7.31 2.97
N VAL A 302 35.28 -6.58 2.06
CA VAL A 302 35.94 -6.06 0.85
C VAL A 302 36.99 -5.03 1.20
N LEU A 303 36.70 -4.08 2.08
CA LEU A 303 37.68 -3.05 2.52
C LEU A 303 38.91 -3.66 3.20
N ASP A 304 38.70 -4.64 4.07
CA ASP A 304 39.74 -5.41 4.74
C ASP A 304 40.67 -6.13 3.73
N HIS A 305 40.04 -6.77 2.69
CA HIS A 305 40.77 -7.46 1.64
C HIS A 305 41.68 -6.53 0.81
N PHE A 306 41.28 -5.28 0.62
CA PHE A 306 42.02 -4.27 -0.17
C PHE A 306 42.77 -3.24 0.71
N GLU A 307 43.01 -3.55 1.99
CA GLU A 307 43.70 -2.62 2.93
C GLU A 307 45.09 -2.22 2.45
N ASP A 308 45.88 -3.17 1.93
CA ASP A 308 47.23 -2.93 1.39
C ASP A 308 47.21 -1.96 0.19
N ASP A 309 46.22 -2.11 -0.70
CA ASP A 309 46.06 -1.24 -1.87
C ASP A 309 45.66 0.18 -1.45
N LEU A 310 44.83 0.31 -0.42
CA LEU A 310 44.46 1.60 0.18
C LEU A 310 45.66 2.24 0.88
N ALA A 311 46.49 1.47 1.55
CA ALA A 311 47.72 1.99 2.18
C ALA A 311 48.74 2.47 1.16
N ALA A 312 48.83 1.82 -0.01
CA ALA A 312 49.69 2.23 -1.13
C ALA A 312 49.28 3.58 -1.72
N VAL A 313 47.93 3.82 -1.89
CA VAL A 313 47.39 5.06 -2.47
C VAL A 313 46.23 5.58 -1.61
N VAL A 314 46.54 6.25 -0.50
CA VAL A 314 45.51 6.71 0.48
C VAL A 314 44.45 7.61 -0.15
N THR A 315 44.78 8.35 -1.22
CA THR A 315 43.86 9.23 -1.93
C THR A 315 42.66 8.46 -2.52
N LEU A 316 42.79 7.16 -2.78
CA LEU A 316 41.66 6.32 -3.23
C LEU A 316 40.53 6.28 -2.22
N ALA A 317 40.83 6.29 -0.91
CA ALA A 317 39.83 6.26 0.14
C ALA A 317 38.84 7.46 0.08
N VAL A 318 39.35 8.62 -0.38
CA VAL A 318 38.54 9.85 -0.46
C VAL A 318 37.34 9.70 -1.45
N PHE A 319 37.50 8.87 -2.49
CA PHE A 319 36.49 8.71 -3.52
C PHE A 319 35.50 7.58 -3.26
N ILE A 320 35.74 6.73 -2.25
CA ILE A 320 34.83 5.63 -1.89
C ILE A 320 33.40 6.13 -1.65
N PRO A 321 33.15 7.18 -0.83
CA PRO A 321 31.78 7.66 -0.62
C PRO A 321 31.10 8.17 -1.91
N LEU A 322 31.86 8.81 -2.80
CA LEU A 322 31.34 9.28 -4.08
C LEU A 322 30.89 8.12 -4.98
N LEU A 323 31.72 7.10 -5.10
CA LEU A 323 31.46 5.94 -5.96
C LEU A 323 30.32 5.08 -5.43
N ILE A 324 30.34 4.73 -4.14
CA ILE A 324 29.29 3.96 -3.48
C ILE A 324 27.96 4.71 -3.54
N GLY A 325 27.95 5.99 -3.14
CA GLY A 325 26.73 6.80 -3.14
C GLY A 325 26.12 6.95 -4.53
N SER A 326 26.95 7.18 -5.56
CA SER A 326 26.47 7.26 -6.96
C SER A 326 25.94 5.92 -7.47
N GLY A 327 26.62 4.82 -7.16
CA GLY A 327 26.18 3.46 -7.50
C GLY A 327 24.88 3.08 -6.81
N GLY A 328 24.81 3.23 -5.51
CA GLY A 328 23.63 2.95 -4.69
C GLY A 328 22.40 3.73 -5.16
N ASN A 329 22.56 5.03 -5.42
CA ASN A 329 21.49 5.88 -5.96
C ASN A 329 21.04 5.42 -7.35
N THR A 330 21.98 5.11 -8.25
CA THR A 330 21.65 4.64 -9.62
C THR A 330 20.87 3.32 -9.58
N GLY A 331 21.31 2.36 -8.77
CA GLY A 331 20.63 1.08 -8.61
C GLY A 331 19.23 1.22 -7.98
N SER A 332 19.13 2.08 -6.97
CA SER A 332 17.86 2.38 -6.31
C SER A 332 16.85 3.03 -7.26
N GLN A 333 17.27 3.99 -8.08
CA GLN A 333 16.40 4.64 -9.07
C GLN A 333 15.90 3.64 -10.13
N ALA A 334 16.77 2.76 -10.62
CA ALA A 334 16.38 1.69 -11.54
C ALA A 334 15.35 0.76 -10.89
N ALA A 335 15.59 0.31 -9.65
CA ALA A 335 14.70 -0.58 -8.92
C ALA A 335 13.31 0.01 -8.70
N VAL A 336 13.23 1.24 -8.22
CA VAL A 336 11.95 1.94 -8.01
C VAL A 336 11.18 2.07 -9.32
N THR A 337 11.87 2.44 -10.40
CA THR A 337 11.26 2.59 -11.73
C THR A 337 10.67 1.27 -12.23
N ILE A 338 11.45 0.17 -12.12
CA ILE A 338 11.01 -1.14 -12.62
C ILE A 338 9.95 -1.78 -11.71
N THR A 339 10.05 -1.61 -10.38
CA THR A 339 9.02 -2.07 -9.44
C THR A 339 7.68 -1.41 -9.76
N ARG A 340 7.66 -0.09 -9.99
CA ARG A 340 6.45 0.61 -10.41
C ARG A 340 5.93 0.12 -11.77
N ALA A 341 6.80 -0.05 -12.76
CA ALA A 341 6.41 -0.56 -14.08
C ALA A 341 5.82 -1.98 -14.01
N LEU A 342 6.33 -2.83 -13.09
CA LEU A 342 5.75 -4.15 -12.78
C LEU A 342 4.38 -4.05 -12.11
N ALA A 343 4.20 -3.10 -11.20
CA ALA A 343 2.95 -2.89 -10.48
C ALA A 343 1.81 -2.45 -11.42
N VAL A 344 2.11 -1.53 -12.36
CA VAL A 344 1.12 -1.05 -13.35
C VAL A 344 1.00 -1.94 -14.60
N GLY A 345 1.79 -3.02 -14.70
CA GLY A 345 1.73 -3.97 -15.82
C GLY A 345 2.43 -3.53 -17.11
N ASP A 346 3.16 -2.41 -17.11
CA ASP A 346 3.95 -1.91 -18.25
C ASP A 346 5.10 -2.86 -18.61
N VAL A 347 5.65 -3.56 -17.61
CA VAL A 347 6.74 -4.51 -17.75
C VAL A 347 6.31 -5.85 -17.12
N ARG A 348 6.74 -6.94 -17.74
CA ARG A 348 6.48 -8.31 -17.25
C ARG A 348 7.79 -9.06 -17.05
N PRO A 349 7.84 -10.11 -16.21
CA PRO A 349 9.08 -10.89 -15.97
C PRO A 349 9.76 -11.40 -17.25
N ARG A 350 9.00 -11.70 -18.31
CA ARG A 350 9.54 -12.12 -19.61
C ARG A 350 10.34 -11.04 -20.34
N ASP A 351 10.18 -9.78 -19.98
CA ASP A 351 10.79 -8.63 -20.63
C ASP A 351 12.21 -8.33 -20.10
N VAL A 352 12.76 -9.22 -19.23
CA VAL A 352 14.05 -9.07 -18.55
C VAL A 352 15.20 -8.70 -19.50
N GLY A 353 15.26 -9.29 -20.69
CA GLY A 353 16.31 -8.98 -21.66
C GLY A 353 16.24 -7.55 -22.21
N VAL A 354 15.02 -7.06 -22.45
CA VAL A 354 14.78 -5.69 -22.93
C VAL A 354 15.11 -4.68 -21.82
N VAL A 355 14.66 -4.95 -20.61
CA VAL A 355 14.93 -4.10 -19.44
C VAL A 355 16.43 -4.04 -19.17
N LEU A 356 17.11 -5.20 -19.09
CA LEU A 356 18.56 -5.25 -18.90
C LEU A 356 19.31 -4.42 -19.94
N PHE A 357 18.97 -4.58 -21.22
CA PHE A 357 19.64 -3.81 -22.29
C PHE A 357 19.41 -2.30 -22.16
N ARG A 358 18.21 -1.89 -21.76
CA ARG A 358 17.91 -0.46 -21.50
C ARG A 358 18.69 0.06 -20.30
N GLU A 359 18.67 -0.66 -19.17
CA GLU A 359 19.36 -0.26 -17.95
C GLU A 359 20.87 -0.23 -18.10
N VAL A 360 21.48 -1.19 -18.81
CA VAL A 360 22.91 -1.14 -19.17
C VAL A 360 23.26 0.16 -19.90
N ARG A 361 22.46 0.56 -20.88
CA ARG A 361 22.70 1.80 -21.63
C ARG A 361 22.48 3.05 -20.76
N THR A 362 21.43 3.04 -19.96
CA THR A 362 21.10 4.14 -19.04
C THR A 362 22.22 4.30 -18.02
N GLY A 363 22.66 3.23 -17.36
CA GLY A 363 23.76 3.24 -16.40
C GLY A 363 25.10 3.64 -17.03
N ALA A 364 25.39 3.17 -18.26
CA ALA A 364 26.58 3.57 -18.97
C ALA A 364 26.60 5.08 -19.31
N VAL A 365 25.49 5.64 -19.74
CA VAL A 365 25.40 7.08 -20.03
C VAL A 365 25.51 7.89 -18.73
N LEU A 366 24.82 7.52 -17.67
CA LEU A 366 24.90 8.18 -16.36
C LEU A 366 26.32 8.09 -15.81
N GLY A 367 26.93 6.91 -15.83
CA GLY A 367 28.29 6.70 -15.35
C GLY A 367 29.34 7.46 -16.17
N ALA A 368 29.17 7.55 -17.50
CA ALA A 368 30.04 8.37 -18.35
C ALA A 368 29.93 9.87 -18.01
N LEU A 369 28.70 10.37 -17.83
CA LEU A 369 28.46 11.78 -17.46
C LEU A 369 29.11 12.09 -16.10
N LEU A 370 28.79 11.32 -15.08
CA LEU A 370 29.32 11.51 -13.72
C LEU A 370 30.84 11.31 -13.67
N GLY A 371 31.33 10.29 -14.37
CA GLY A 371 32.78 10.01 -14.48
C GLY A 371 33.53 11.14 -15.16
N THR A 372 32.99 11.72 -16.24
CA THR A 372 33.60 12.86 -16.92
C THR A 372 33.63 14.09 -16.02
N LEU A 373 32.57 14.36 -15.30
CA LEU A 373 32.52 15.46 -14.32
C LEU A 373 33.55 15.24 -13.19
N ALA A 374 33.63 14.02 -12.65
CA ALA A 374 34.61 13.68 -11.61
C ALA A 374 36.05 13.82 -12.13
N LEU A 375 36.35 13.34 -13.33
CA LEU A 375 37.67 13.50 -13.95
C LEU A 375 38.04 14.95 -14.10
N GLY A 376 37.13 15.81 -14.59
CA GLY A 376 37.35 17.25 -14.71
C GLY A 376 37.63 17.92 -13.38
N ALA A 377 36.82 17.58 -12.35
CA ALA A 377 36.98 18.11 -11.01
C ALA A 377 38.30 17.66 -10.38
N ILE A 378 38.67 16.38 -10.47
CA ILE A 378 39.92 15.85 -9.93
C ILE A 378 41.11 16.46 -10.65
N SER A 379 41.05 16.58 -12.00
CA SER A 379 42.12 17.22 -12.78
C SER A 379 42.33 18.68 -12.43
N LEU A 380 41.25 19.39 -12.08
CA LEU A 380 41.34 20.78 -11.61
C LEU A 380 41.99 20.86 -10.22
N VAL A 381 41.56 19.97 -9.29
CA VAL A 381 42.14 19.91 -7.91
C VAL A 381 43.63 19.50 -7.97
N ALA A 382 44.01 18.61 -8.87
CA ALA A 382 45.40 18.17 -9.05
C ALA A 382 46.40 19.32 -9.40
N VAL A 383 45.90 20.46 -9.89
CA VAL A 383 46.73 21.64 -10.15
C VAL A 383 47.14 22.35 -8.87
N PHE A 384 46.36 22.21 -7.79
CA PHE A 384 46.51 22.98 -6.56
C PHE A 384 46.88 22.13 -5.33
N VAL A 385 46.67 20.83 -5.38
CA VAL A 385 46.81 19.93 -4.23
C VAL A 385 47.64 18.71 -4.62
N ASP A 386 48.78 18.54 -3.92
CA ASP A 386 49.61 17.35 -4.08
C ASP A 386 48.87 16.09 -3.66
N GLY A 387 49.17 14.96 -4.34
CA GLY A 387 48.52 13.66 -4.10
C GLY A 387 47.30 13.38 -4.97
N TYR A 388 46.79 14.35 -5.73
CA TYR A 388 45.81 14.16 -6.77
C TYR A 388 46.49 14.11 -8.13
N THR A 389 46.29 13.04 -8.89
CA THR A 389 46.90 12.86 -10.21
C THR A 389 45.79 12.61 -11.27
N ALA A 390 46.13 12.85 -12.55
CA ALA A 390 45.22 12.54 -13.65
C ALA A 390 44.87 11.03 -13.69
N GLU A 391 45.80 10.18 -13.28
CA GLU A 391 45.57 8.71 -13.22
C GLU A 391 44.47 8.36 -12.19
N ILE A 392 44.47 8.98 -11.01
CA ILE A 392 43.39 8.83 -10.03
C ILE A 392 42.06 9.32 -10.63
N GLY A 393 42.09 10.44 -11.35
CA GLY A 393 40.92 10.94 -12.07
C GLY A 393 40.35 9.90 -13.06
N VAL A 394 41.23 9.23 -13.82
CA VAL A 394 40.84 8.17 -14.74
C VAL A 394 40.29 6.96 -13.99
N VAL A 395 40.93 6.52 -12.90
CA VAL A 395 40.41 5.44 -12.04
C VAL A 395 38.98 5.73 -11.60
N VAL A 396 38.75 6.94 -11.03
CA VAL A 396 37.41 7.32 -10.55
C VAL A 396 36.39 7.37 -11.71
N ALA A 397 36.77 7.94 -12.85
CA ALA A 397 35.88 8.06 -14.00
C ALA A 397 35.46 6.69 -14.58
N VAL A 398 36.43 5.79 -14.76
CA VAL A 398 36.17 4.43 -15.26
C VAL A 398 35.38 3.61 -14.25
N SER A 399 35.69 3.76 -12.96
CA SER A 399 34.93 3.12 -11.89
C SER A 399 33.50 3.61 -11.83
N MET A 400 33.26 4.91 -11.98
CA MET A 400 31.93 5.50 -12.03
C MET A 400 31.10 4.92 -13.18
N LEU A 401 31.70 4.80 -14.38
CA LEU A 401 31.06 4.18 -15.54
C LEU A 401 30.69 2.73 -15.24
N ALA A 402 31.62 1.93 -14.71
CA ALA A 402 31.39 0.52 -14.43
C ALA A 402 30.35 0.30 -13.31
N ILE A 403 30.46 1.05 -12.20
CA ILE A 403 29.59 0.93 -11.03
C ILE A 403 28.16 1.35 -11.39
N CYS A 404 27.97 2.50 -12.05
CA CYS A 404 26.63 2.94 -12.45
C CYS A 404 25.98 1.97 -13.45
N THR A 405 26.76 1.40 -14.37
CA THR A 405 26.27 0.41 -15.33
C THR A 405 25.82 -0.88 -14.62
N LEU A 406 26.65 -1.39 -13.70
CA LEU A 406 26.30 -2.56 -12.88
C LEU A 406 25.09 -2.27 -12.01
N ALA A 407 25.07 -1.14 -11.31
CA ALA A 407 24.01 -0.76 -10.39
C ALA A 407 22.66 -0.64 -11.09
N ALA A 408 22.57 0.06 -12.24
CA ALA A 408 21.36 0.14 -13.03
C ALA A 408 20.88 -1.24 -13.48
N SER A 409 21.81 -2.08 -13.97
CA SER A 409 21.52 -3.44 -14.43
C SER A 409 20.93 -4.30 -13.31
N VAL A 410 21.56 -4.29 -12.15
CA VAL A 410 21.13 -5.05 -10.95
C VAL A 410 19.79 -4.52 -10.43
N GLY A 411 19.67 -3.20 -10.29
CA GLY A 411 18.44 -2.54 -9.85
C GLY A 411 17.25 -2.83 -10.77
N GLY A 412 17.48 -2.88 -12.08
CA GLY A 412 16.45 -3.20 -13.06
C GLY A 412 16.05 -4.67 -13.11
N VAL A 413 16.98 -5.60 -12.88
CA VAL A 413 16.71 -7.05 -13.01
C VAL A 413 16.18 -7.69 -11.74
N ILE A 414 16.63 -7.25 -10.56
CA ILE A 414 16.22 -7.85 -9.27
C ILE A 414 14.70 -7.85 -9.07
N PRO A 415 13.96 -6.76 -9.30
CA PRO A 415 12.50 -6.76 -9.13
C PRO A 415 11.79 -7.73 -10.09
N LEU A 416 12.27 -7.85 -11.34
CA LEU A 416 11.74 -8.80 -12.32
C LEU A 416 11.95 -10.24 -11.88
N PHE A 417 13.13 -10.55 -11.35
CA PHE A 417 13.43 -11.87 -10.83
C PHE A 417 12.56 -12.19 -9.60
N ALA A 418 12.40 -11.26 -8.67
CA ALA A 418 11.52 -11.42 -7.51
C ALA A 418 10.10 -11.79 -7.94
N LYS A 419 9.53 -11.04 -8.91
CA LYS A 419 8.19 -11.32 -9.46
C LYS A 419 8.11 -12.68 -10.15
N ALA A 420 9.17 -13.10 -10.86
CA ALA A 420 9.21 -14.40 -11.52
C ALA A 420 9.18 -15.58 -10.54
N VAL A 421 9.80 -15.43 -9.37
CA VAL A 421 9.78 -16.44 -8.28
C VAL A 421 8.62 -16.24 -7.29
N LYS A 422 7.67 -15.36 -7.63
CA LYS A 422 6.49 -15.03 -6.81
C LYS A 422 6.82 -14.40 -5.46
N ILE A 423 7.93 -13.69 -5.36
CA ILE A 423 8.27 -12.82 -4.24
C ILE A 423 7.82 -11.40 -4.63
N ASP A 424 7.29 -10.68 -3.65
CA ASP A 424 6.92 -9.28 -3.85
C ASP A 424 8.16 -8.45 -4.24
N PRO A 425 8.16 -7.78 -5.41
CA PRO A 425 9.27 -6.95 -5.85
C PRO A 425 9.62 -5.81 -4.87
N ALA A 426 8.67 -5.28 -4.12
CA ALA A 426 8.87 -4.22 -3.13
C ALA A 426 9.77 -4.66 -1.96
N VAL A 427 9.80 -5.97 -1.64
CA VAL A 427 10.71 -6.55 -0.63
C VAL A 427 12.18 -6.40 -1.03
N MET A 428 12.49 -6.36 -2.34
CA MET A 428 13.83 -6.05 -2.85
C MET A 428 14.10 -4.55 -2.77
N SER A 429 14.04 -4.03 -1.53
CA SER A 429 14.04 -2.62 -1.20
C SER A 429 15.26 -1.86 -1.69
N THR A 430 15.07 -0.56 -1.89
CA THR A 430 16.14 0.39 -2.23
C THR A 430 17.39 0.26 -1.35
N PRO A 431 17.30 0.18 0.00
CA PRO A 431 18.47 -0.02 0.85
C PRO A 431 19.19 -1.36 0.63
N PHE A 432 18.45 -2.43 0.31
CA PHE A 432 19.06 -3.74 0.02
C PHE A 432 19.89 -3.67 -1.26
N ILE A 433 19.37 -3.08 -2.33
CA ILE A 433 20.07 -2.90 -3.60
C ILE A 433 21.30 -2.00 -3.40
N ALA A 434 21.16 -0.90 -2.65
CA ALA A 434 22.28 -0.03 -2.33
C ALA A 434 23.41 -0.80 -1.64
N THR A 435 23.10 -1.58 -0.58
CA THR A 435 24.10 -2.36 0.16
C THR A 435 24.79 -3.41 -0.72
N PHE A 436 24.05 -4.05 -1.64
CA PHE A 436 24.63 -4.99 -2.60
C PHE A 436 25.59 -4.27 -3.58
N VAL A 437 25.17 -3.12 -4.08
CA VAL A 437 26.00 -2.29 -4.97
C VAL A 437 27.21 -1.73 -4.27
N ASP A 438 27.15 -1.42 -2.97
CA ASP A 438 28.26 -0.93 -2.18
C ASP A 438 29.42 -1.95 -2.18
N ALA A 439 29.14 -3.21 -1.84
CA ALA A 439 30.15 -4.26 -1.81
C ALA A 439 30.71 -4.56 -3.22
N THR A 440 29.83 -4.75 -4.20
CA THR A 440 30.23 -5.08 -5.58
C THR A 440 30.91 -3.91 -6.28
N GLY A 441 30.47 -2.68 -6.01
CA GLY A 441 31.05 -1.46 -6.52
C GLY A 441 32.47 -1.22 -5.99
N LEU A 442 32.72 -1.51 -4.71
CA LEU A 442 34.07 -1.46 -4.15
C LEU A 442 35.02 -2.46 -4.80
N ILE A 443 34.56 -3.70 -5.01
CA ILE A 443 35.37 -4.69 -5.74
C ILE A 443 35.77 -4.17 -7.13
N LEU A 444 34.80 -3.64 -7.89
CA LEU A 444 35.09 -3.04 -9.19
C LEU A 444 36.07 -1.88 -9.10
N TYR A 445 35.89 -1.00 -8.12
CA TYR A 445 36.75 0.14 -7.90
C TYR A 445 38.20 -0.27 -7.67
N PHE A 446 38.45 -1.18 -6.73
CA PHE A 446 39.81 -1.64 -6.43
C PHE A 446 40.44 -2.43 -7.56
N VAL A 447 39.68 -3.27 -8.25
CA VAL A 447 40.16 -3.98 -9.46
C VAL A 447 40.57 -2.98 -10.54
N ILE A 448 39.78 -1.93 -10.80
CA ILE A 448 40.12 -0.89 -11.77
C ILE A 448 41.33 -0.09 -11.30
N ALA A 449 41.42 0.26 -10.01
CA ALA A 449 42.57 0.94 -9.45
C ALA A 449 43.85 0.13 -9.64
N LYS A 450 43.84 -1.17 -9.36
CA LYS A 450 44.97 -2.09 -9.61
C LYS A 450 45.41 -2.11 -11.06
N LEU A 451 44.43 -2.22 -11.96
CA LEU A 451 44.73 -2.27 -13.41
C LEU A 451 45.30 -0.98 -13.98
N VAL A 452 44.84 0.18 -13.48
CA VAL A 452 45.27 1.49 -13.99
C VAL A 452 46.56 2.01 -13.30
N LEU A 453 46.69 1.80 -12.01
CA LEU A 453 47.81 2.30 -11.22
C LEU A 453 48.97 1.29 -11.12
N GLY A 454 48.74 0.01 -11.42
CA GLY A 454 49.75 -1.05 -11.36
C GLY A 454 50.18 -1.44 -9.94
N ILE A 455 49.24 -1.28 -8.94
CA ILE A 455 49.44 -1.61 -7.52
C ILE A 455 48.93 -2.99 -7.18
#